data_17cf16f56474b6fcf7d4a859aceb3c02
#
_entry.id   17cf16f56474b6fcf7d4a859aceb3c02
#
_cell.length_a   1.000
_cell.length_b   1.000
_cell.length_c   1.000
_cell.angle_alpha   90.00
_cell.angle_beta   90.00
_cell.angle_gamma   90.00
#
_symmetry.space_group_name_H-M   'P 1'
#
loop_
_entity.id
_entity.type
_entity.pdbx_description
1 polymer ?
#
loop_
_entity_poly.entity_id
_entity_poly.type
_entity_poly.pdbx_seq_one_letter_code
_entity_poly.pdbx_strand_id
1 'polypeptide(L)'
;MLGAASAAGLALGRHAQADAASAQAALYDIPRFGNVSFLHMTDCHAQLLPVRFREPSVNLGVGPMQGGLPHLVGEALLKAAGVPPGTAAAHAFTFIDFEQASRRYGKVGGFAHLATLVKQLRSCRPHALLLDGGDTWQGSATSLWTQAQDMVDASKLLGVDVMTGHWEFTYGMDRVKAIVEKDFAGRIEFVAQNVKTADFGDAVFKPYVLREINGVPCAIVGQAFPYTPIANPRYFVADWSFGIREEDMQKTVDDARAKGAKIVALLSHNGMDVDLKLASRVRGIDAIFGGHTHDGVPVAVPVANPGGTSLVTNAGSNGKFLGVMDFDVKGGRVADFRYRLLPVFSNQLAADPAMEAHIAKVRRPFEARLAEPLAVTDGLLYRRGNFNGSWDQLVCDALMETQDAEIAFSPGFRWGTSLLPGEVVTREHMMDQLAITYPYATLTEMTGETIKTILEDVADNLFNPDPYYQQGGDMVRVGGLAYTCDPAAAMGRRIDDMRLGGRPIDADRKYKVAGWAPVAEEARRAPNVKPVWDHVEAWLKGQGGRVAPRRINTPRLVGVQGNPGMVA
;
A
#
# COMPACT_ATOMS: atom_id res chain seq x y z
N MET A 1 -31.36 48.72 13.40
CA MET A 1 -31.31 47.67 12.35
C MET A 1 -29.99 46.87 12.44
N LEU A 2 -29.82 46.12 13.52
CA LEU A 2 -28.61 45.27 13.72
C LEU A 2 -28.95 43.83 14.17
N GLY A 3 -30.24 43.43 14.02
CA GLY A 3 -30.69 42.10 14.48
C GLY A 3 -30.99 41.08 13.36
N ALA A 4 -30.96 41.44 12.08
CA ALA A 4 -31.38 40.54 10.99
C ALA A 4 -30.21 39.80 10.28
N ALA A 5 -28.97 40.25 10.40
CA ALA A 5 -27.81 39.66 9.71
C ALA A 5 -27.25 38.40 10.45
N SER A 6 -27.43 38.27 11.77
CA SER A 6 -26.91 37.14 12.54
C SER A 6 -27.78 35.86 12.44
N ALA A 7 -29.09 36.01 12.19
CA ALA A 7 -29.99 34.86 12.07
C ALA A 7 -29.90 34.16 10.70
N ALA A 8 -29.63 34.92 9.63
CA ALA A 8 -29.46 34.34 8.29
C ALA A 8 -28.14 33.59 8.12
N GLY A 9 -27.05 34.07 8.75
CA GLY A 9 -25.77 33.37 8.75
C GLY A 9 -25.78 32.06 9.53
N LEU A 10 -26.53 31.98 10.63
CA LEU A 10 -26.71 30.76 11.43
C LEU A 10 -27.63 29.73 10.74
N ALA A 11 -28.62 30.19 9.97
CA ALA A 11 -29.50 29.31 9.21
C ALA A 11 -28.79 28.69 7.99
N LEU A 12 -28.02 29.49 7.27
CA LEU A 12 -27.19 28.99 6.13
C LEU A 12 -26.11 28.03 6.59
N GLY A 13 -25.46 28.29 7.72
CA GLY A 13 -24.48 27.37 8.31
C GLY A 13 -25.08 26.04 8.77
N ARG A 14 -26.32 26.06 9.32
CA ARG A 14 -27.04 24.83 9.73
C ARG A 14 -27.57 24.03 8.54
N HIS A 15 -28.00 24.66 7.45
CA HIS A 15 -28.39 23.95 6.22
C HIS A 15 -27.15 23.33 5.54
N ALA A 16 -26.06 24.04 5.41
CA ALA A 16 -24.81 23.49 4.86
C ALA A 16 -24.23 22.33 5.68
N GLN A 17 -24.34 22.38 7.02
CA GLN A 17 -23.97 21.27 7.90
C GLN A 17 -24.95 20.08 7.79
N ALA A 18 -26.24 20.33 7.68
CA ALA A 18 -27.25 19.29 7.52
C ALA A 18 -27.13 18.60 6.14
N ASP A 19 -26.85 19.36 5.09
CA ASP A 19 -26.62 18.84 3.73
C ASP A 19 -25.32 18.05 3.66
N ALA A 20 -24.26 18.49 4.33
CA ALA A 20 -23.01 17.75 4.46
C ALA A 20 -23.19 16.44 5.26
N ALA A 21 -23.93 16.47 6.37
CA ALA A 21 -24.22 15.29 7.17
C ALA A 21 -25.12 14.28 6.43
N SER A 22 -26.08 14.74 5.63
CA SER A 22 -26.93 13.87 4.80
C SER A 22 -26.15 13.25 3.64
N ALA A 23 -25.28 14.00 3.00
CA ALA A 23 -24.36 13.47 1.96
C ALA A 23 -23.32 12.50 2.53
N GLN A 24 -22.89 12.71 3.78
CA GLN A 24 -21.99 11.83 4.51
C GLN A 24 -22.65 10.50 4.90
N ALA A 25 -23.90 10.55 5.40
CA ALA A 25 -24.66 9.33 5.70
C ALA A 25 -24.88 8.47 4.44
N ALA A 26 -25.06 9.11 3.29
CA ALA A 26 -25.25 8.43 2.00
C ALA A 26 -23.99 7.67 1.52
N LEU A 27 -22.78 8.03 1.99
CA LEU A 27 -21.53 7.36 1.57
C LEU A 27 -21.49 5.88 1.98
N TYR A 28 -22.02 5.56 3.17
CA TYR A 28 -22.01 4.20 3.74
C TYR A 28 -23.37 3.49 3.65
N ASP A 29 -24.40 4.17 3.17
CA ASP A 29 -25.71 3.56 2.92
C ASP A 29 -25.70 2.86 1.56
N ILE A 30 -25.16 1.63 1.55
CA ILE A 30 -25.04 0.83 0.34
C ILE A 30 -26.03 -0.33 0.45
N PRO A 31 -27.12 -0.31 -0.34
CA PRO A 31 -28.05 -1.42 -0.37
C PRO A 31 -27.35 -2.70 -0.84
N ARG A 32 -27.71 -3.84 -0.20
CA ARG A 32 -27.28 -5.16 -0.64
C ARG A 32 -27.67 -5.37 -2.11
N PHE A 33 -26.77 -6.01 -2.85
CA PHE A 33 -27.03 -6.49 -4.20
C PHE A 33 -26.71 -7.98 -4.30
N GLY A 34 -27.49 -8.74 -5.07
CA GLY A 34 -27.25 -10.16 -5.30
C GLY A 34 -27.26 -11.05 -4.04
N ASN A 35 -26.53 -12.16 -4.12
CA ASN A 35 -26.52 -13.20 -3.08
C ASN A 35 -25.10 -13.61 -2.60
N VAL A 36 -24.02 -13.16 -3.25
CA VAL A 36 -22.63 -13.38 -2.82
C VAL A 36 -21.94 -12.04 -2.61
N SER A 37 -21.33 -11.86 -1.44
CA SER A 37 -20.64 -10.61 -1.10
C SER A 37 -19.24 -10.88 -0.56
N PHE A 38 -18.26 -10.13 -1.06
CA PHE A 38 -16.90 -10.05 -0.53
C PHE A 38 -16.60 -8.63 -0.08
N LEU A 39 -16.00 -8.52 1.10
CA LEU A 39 -15.37 -7.31 1.61
C LEU A 39 -13.87 -7.49 1.46
N HIS A 40 -13.14 -6.45 1.06
CA HIS A 40 -11.72 -6.55 0.78
C HIS A 40 -10.94 -5.36 1.36
N MET A 41 -9.90 -5.66 2.11
CA MET A 41 -8.84 -4.75 2.52
C MET A 41 -7.48 -5.33 2.15
N THR A 42 -6.47 -4.47 2.06
CA THR A 42 -5.10 -4.87 1.73
C THR A 42 -4.11 -3.81 2.19
N ASP A 43 -2.83 -4.15 2.30
CA ASP A 43 -1.72 -3.20 2.50
C ASP A 43 -1.95 -2.25 3.69
N CYS A 44 -2.48 -2.78 4.79
CA CYS A 44 -2.81 -1.96 5.97
C CYS A 44 -1.58 -1.41 6.68
N HIS A 45 -0.41 -2.03 6.48
CA HIS A 45 0.90 -1.62 7.01
C HIS A 45 0.87 -1.24 8.49
N ALA A 46 0.19 -2.08 9.28
CA ALA A 46 0.05 -1.96 10.72
C ALA A 46 -0.47 -0.59 11.21
N GLN A 47 -1.28 0.09 10.43
CA GLN A 47 -1.88 1.38 10.79
C GLN A 47 -3.16 1.18 11.60
N LEU A 48 -3.01 0.95 12.91
CA LEU A 48 -4.13 0.79 13.83
C LEU A 48 -4.93 2.07 14.05
N LEU A 49 -4.26 3.24 14.02
CA LEU A 49 -4.87 4.55 14.23
C LEU A 49 -5.25 5.21 12.89
N PRO A 50 -6.23 6.12 12.90
CA PRO A 50 -6.50 6.96 11.73
C PRO A 50 -5.31 7.86 11.40
N VAL A 51 -5.00 7.97 10.12
CA VAL A 51 -3.84 8.71 9.61
C VAL A 51 -4.26 9.77 8.59
N ARG A 52 -3.36 10.70 8.29
CA ARG A 52 -3.43 11.48 7.06
C ARG A 52 -2.63 10.72 6.01
N PHE A 53 -3.20 10.56 4.83
CA PHE A 53 -2.55 9.84 3.75
C PHE A 53 -2.85 10.53 2.41
N ARG A 54 -1.80 11.10 1.80
CA ARG A 54 -1.88 11.77 0.50
C ARG A 54 -1.67 10.74 -0.59
N GLU A 55 -2.64 10.61 -1.48
CA GLU A 55 -2.52 9.79 -2.68
C GLU A 55 -1.42 10.31 -3.62
N PRO A 56 -0.89 9.45 -4.51
CA PRO A 56 0.20 9.83 -5.40
C PRO A 56 -0.23 10.94 -6.38
N SER A 57 0.68 11.88 -6.61
CA SER A 57 0.56 12.84 -7.71
C SER A 57 1.19 12.34 -9.01
N VAL A 58 1.94 11.24 -8.93
CA VAL A 58 2.61 10.58 -10.05
C VAL A 58 2.45 9.07 -9.86
N ASN A 59 1.87 8.40 -10.85
CA ASN A 59 1.78 6.94 -10.95
C ASN A 59 1.85 6.56 -12.43
N LEU A 60 3.08 6.35 -12.94
CA LEU A 60 3.34 6.18 -14.36
C LEU A 60 3.11 4.75 -14.79
N GLY A 61 2.28 4.55 -15.80
CA GLY A 61 2.15 3.30 -16.54
C GLY A 61 2.92 3.36 -17.86
N VAL A 62 3.42 2.21 -18.32
CA VAL A 62 4.16 2.08 -19.58
C VAL A 62 3.53 1.01 -20.48
N GLY A 63 3.87 1.06 -21.77
CA GLY A 63 3.38 0.08 -22.73
C GLY A 63 1.86 -0.03 -22.72
N PRO A 64 1.29 -1.25 -22.62
CA PRO A 64 -0.15 -1.46 -22.62
C PRO A 64 -0.88 -0.86 -21.41
N MET A 65 -0.16 -0.57 -20.31
CA MET A 65 -0.73 -0.04 -19.08
C MET A 65 -0.77 1.50 -19.05
N GLN A 66 -0.11 2.16 -20.02
CA GLN A 66 -0.09 3.63 -20.10
C GLN A 66 -1.51 4.20 -20.23
N GLY A 67 -1.85 5.13 -19.33
CA GLY A 67 -3.19 5.74 -19.28
C GLY A 67 -4.30 4.82 -18.80
N GLY A 68 -3.97 3.60 -18.36
CA GLY A 68 -4.89 2.70 -17.69
C GLY A 68 -5.34 3.25 -16.33
N LEU A 69 -6.49 2.80 -15.84
CA LEU A 69 -7.11 3.32 -14.62
C LEU A 69 -6.19 3.31 -13.39
N PRO A 70 -5.35 2.26 -13.15
CA PRO A 70 -4.43 2.25 -12.02
C PRO A 70 -3.40 3.38 -12.05
N HIS A 71 -3.07 3.88 -13.24
CA HIS A 71 -2.05 4.92 -13.44
C HIS A 71 -2.62 6.33 -13.59
N LEU A 72 -3.95 6.48 -13.53
CA LEU A 72 -4.57 7.79 -13.51
C LEU A 72 -4.46 8.42 -12.12
N VAL A 73 -4.12 9.70 -12.06
CA VAL A 73 -4.01 10.47 -10.82
C VAL A 73 -4.79 11.79 -10.93
N GLY A 74 -5.15 12.36 -9.79
CA GLY A 74 -5.77 13.67 -9.74
C GLY A 74 -7.08 13.75 -10.53
N GLU A 75 -7.26 14.83 -11.29
CA GLU A 75 -8.50 15.08 -12.07
C GLU A 75 -8.78 14.00 -13.11
N ALA A 76 -7.74 13.41 -13.72
CA ALA A 76 -7.90 12.33 -14.68
C ALA A 76 -8.56 11.09 -14.05
N LEU A 77 -8.15 10.73 -12.83
CA LEU A 77 -8.77 9.64 -12.07
C LEU A 77 -10.23 9.98 -11.71
N LEU A 78 -10.48 11.18 -11.18
CA LEU A 78 -11.85 11.61 -10.82
C LEU A 78 -12.78 11.56 -12.02
N LYS A 79 -12.34 12.03 -13.18
CA LYS A 79 -13.10 12.01 -14.43
C LYS A 79 -13.40 10.57 -14.88
N ALA A 80 -12.38 9.69 -14.90
CA ALA A 80 -12.54 8.31 -15.33
C ALA A 80 -13.45 7.50 -14.40
N ALA A 81 -13.40 7.79 -13.10
CA ALA A 81 -14.21 7.11 -12.08
C ALA A 81 -15.59 7.76 -11.85
N GLY A 82 -15.89 8.89 -12.48
CA GLY A 82 -17.13 9.63 -12.26
C GLY A 82 -17.28 10.21 -10.84
N VAL A 83 -16.15 10.51 -10.17
CA VAL A 83 -16.13 11.07 -8.82
C VAL A 83 -16.14 12.60 -8.90
N PRO A 84 -17.13 13.31 -8.32
CA PRO A 84 -17.19 14.76 -8.34
C PRO A 84 -16.03 15.40 -7.59
N PRO A 85 -15.34 16.41 -8.16
CA PRO A 85 -14.31 17.17 -7.46
C PRO A 85 -14.84 17.86 -6.19
N GLY A 86 -13.94 18.11 -5.20
CA GLY A 86 -14.29 18.81 -3.96
C GLY A 86 -15.15 18.02 -2.98
N THR A 87 -15.38 16.72 -3.23
CA THR A 87 -16.10 15.80 -2.34
C THR A 87 -15.14 15.05 -1.41
N ALA A 88 -15.67 14.43 -0.35
CA ALA A 88 -14.90 13.55 0.52
C ALA A 88 -14.30 12.36 -0.26
N ALA A 89 -15.05 11.80 -1.21
CA ALA A 89 -14.55 10.75 -2.10
C ALA A 89 -13.37 11.24 -2.95
N ALA A 90 -13.46 12.43 -3.55
CA ALA A 90 -12.35 13.02 -4.32
C ALA A 90 -11.08 13.20 -3.46
N HIS A 91 -11.24 13.65 -2.20
CA HIS A 91 -10.13 13.73 -1.24
C HIS A 91 -9.53 12.35 -0.93
N ALA A 92 -10.37 11.33 -0.79
CA ALA A 92 -9.88 9.98 -0.52
C ALA A 92 -9.09 9.39 -1.70
N PHE A 93 -9.46 9.68 -2.93
CA PHE A 93 -8.86 9.06 -4.12
C PHE A 93 -7.72 9.87 -4.76
N THR A 94 -7.49 11.13 -4.33
CA THR A 94 -6.52 12.00 -5.00
C THR A 94 -5.70 12.84 -4.03
N PHE A 95 -4.67 13.47 -4.58
CA PHE A 95 -3.81 14.43 -3.89
C PHE A 95 -4.31 15.89 -4.00
N ILE A 96 -5.37 16.14 -4.76
CA ILE A 96 -5.85 17.50 -5.10
C ILE A 96 -6.28 18.22 -3.81
N ASP A 97 -5.79 19.47 -3.65
CA ASP A 97 -6.07 20.32 -2.50
C ASP A 97 -5.88 19.63 -1.14
N PHE A 98 -4.90 18.72 -1.06
CA PHE A 98 -4.76 17.77 0.05
C PHE A 98 -4.76 18.44 1.42
N GLU A 99 -4.04 19.55 1.61
CA GLU A 99 -3.97 20.22 2.90
C GLU A 99 -5.33 20.75 3.34
N GLN A 100 -6.03 21.45 2.45
CA GLN A 100 -7.36 22.00 2.73
C GLN A 100 -8.39 20.89 2.91
N ALA A 101 -8.40 19.92 2.00
CA ALA A 101 -9.31 18.79 2.04
C ALA A 101 -9.09 17.91 3.28
N SER A 102 -7.84 17.65 3.66
CA SER A 102 -7.50 16.88 4.86
C SER A 102 -7.92 17.59 6.16
N ARG A 103 -7.87 18.93 6.22
CA ARG A 103 -8.42 19.70 7.34
C ARG A 103 -9.95 19.62 7.39
N ARG A 104 -10.60 19.62 6.23
CA ARG A 104 -12.06 19.57 6.10
C ARG A 104 -12.63 18.18 6.38
N TYR A 105 -12.06 17.14 5.80
CA TYR A 105 -12.61 15.77 5.84
C TYR A 105 -11.98 14.89 6.93
N GLY A 106 -10.86 15.32 7.53
CA GLY A 106 -10.22 14.64 8.64
C GLY A 106 -9.27 13.51 8.24
N LYS A 107 -9.00 12.63 9.20
CA LYS A 107 -8.12 11.47 9.04
C LYS A 107 -8.89 10.29 8.45
N VAL A 108 -8.16 9.41 7.77
CA VAL A 108 -8.69 8.20 7.12
C VAL A 108 -8.12 6.94 7.76
N GLY A 109 -8.77 5.79 7.52
CA GLY A 109 -8.37 4.51 8.09
C GLY A 109 -8.64 4.41 9.58
N GLY A 110 -7.81 3.60 10.24
CA GLY A 110 -7.95 3.22 11.66
C GLY A 110 -8.86 2.02 11.84
N PHE A 111 -8.31 0.98 12.46
CA PHE A 111 -8.99 -0.33 12.59
C PHE A 111 -10.29 -0.25 13.40
N ALA A 112 -10.42 0.68 14.35
CA ALA A 112 -11.67 0.85 15.10
C ALA A 112 -12.81 1.36 14.20
N HIS A 113 -12.53 2.27 13.27
CA HIS A 113 -13.51 2.79 12.30
C HIS A 113 -13.80 1.77 11.19
N LEU A 114 -12.76 1.07 10.72
CA LEU A 114 -12.89 -0.03 9.77
C LEU A 114 -13.76 -1.15 10.34
N ALA A 115 -13.60 -1.51 11.62
CA ALA A 115 -14.41 -2.52 12.30
C ALA A 115 -15.88 -2.15 12.33
N THR A 116 -16.22 -0.89 12.58
CA THR A 116 -17.60 -0.40 12.51
C THR A 116 -18.17 -0.57 11.10
N LEU A 117 -17.42 -0.17 10.07
CA LEU A 117 -17.87 -0.31 8.68
C LEU A 117 -18.06 -1.77 8.28
N VAL A 118 -17.13 -2.66 8.64
CA VAL A 118 -17.24 -4.11 8.38
C VAL A 118 -18.50 -4.69 9.06
N LYS A 119 -18.75 -4.36 10.33
CA LYS A 119 -19.94 -4.80 11.07
C LYS A 119 -21.23 -4.30 10.43
N GLN A 120 -21.26 -3.02 10.05
CA GLN A 120 -22.42 -2.40 9.36
C GLN A 120 -22.71 -3.11 8.04
N LEU A 121 -21.70 -3.35 7.21
CA LEU A 121 -21.91 -4.02 5.91
C LEU A 121 -22.31 -5.49 6.08
N ARG A 122 -21.74 -6.21 7.03
CA ARG A 122 -22.11 -7.61 7.33
C ARG A 122 -23.54 -7.73 7.87
N SER A 123 -24.05 -6.73 8.58
CA SER A 123 -25.43 -6.75 9.10
C SER A 123 -26.47 -6.86 8.00
N CYS A 124 -26.21 -6.31 6.81
CA CYS A 124 -27.08 -6.39 5.64
C CYS A 124 -26.61 -7.38 4.56
N ARG A 125 -25.42 -8.01 4.74
CA ARG A 125 -24.81 -8.99 3.82
C ARG A 125 -24.49 -10.29 4.58
N PRO A 126 -25.47 -11.14 4.89
CA PRO A 126 -25.23 -12.38 5.60
C PRO A 126 -24.15 -13.22 4.92
N HIS A 127 -23.26 -13.79 5.72
CA HIS A 127 -22.15 -14.64 5.27
C HIS A 127 -21.12 -13.95 4.35
N ALA A 128 -21.11 -12.62 4.27
CA ALA A 128 -20.06 -11.89 3.55
C ALA A 128 -18.69 -12.20 4.13
N LEU A 129 -17.73 -12.58 3.27
CA LEU A 129 -16.34 -12.84 3.67
C LEU A 129 -15.52 -11.54 3.63
N LEU A 130 -14.70 -11.34 4.66
CA LEU A 130 -13.69 -10.28 4.68
C LEU A 130 -12.34 -10.89 4.27
N LEU A 131 -11.82 -10.41 3.16
CA LEU A 131 -10.55 -10.80 2.57
C LEU A 131 -9.48 -9.76 2.93
N ASP A 132 -8.30 -10.26 3.33
CA ASP A 132 -7.11 -9.44 3.59
C ASP A 132 -6.02 -9.79 2.55
N GLY A 133 -5.72 -8.83 1.68
CA GLY A 133 -4.76 -8.99 0.59
C GLY A 133 -3.29 -9.11 1.02
N GLY A 134 -2.98 -9.04 2.31
CA GLY A 134 -1.61 -9.05 2.85
C GLY A 134 -1.02 -7.65 3.03
N ASP A 135 0.24 -7.59 3.42
CA ASP A 135 0.93 -6.37 3.88
C ASP A 135 0.22 -5.70 5.07
N THR A 136 -0.38 -6.52 5.92
CA THR A 136 -1.15 -6.04 7.07
C THR A 136 -0.30 -5.93 8.32
N TRP A 137 0.73 -6.80 8.49
CA TRP A 137 1.43 -6.92 9.78
C TRP A 137 2.64 -6.01 9.94
N GLN A 138 3.15 -5.38 8.89
CA GLN A 138 4.38 -4.60 8.91
C GLN A 138 4.10 -3.13 8.57
N GLY A 139 4.82 -2.18 9.18
CA GLY A 139 4.83 -0.74 8.83
C GLY A 139 4.65 0.21 10.01
N SER A 140 4.51 -0.29 11.26
CA SER A 140 4.46 0.54 12.47
C SER A 140 5.46 0.08 13.53
N ALA A 141 5.79 0.99 14.45
CA ALA A 141 6.65 0.68 15.59
C ALA A 141 6.05 -0.41 16.50
N THR A 142 4.75 -0.35 16.76
CA THR A 142 4.08 -1.33 17.63
C THR A 142 4.14 -2.72 17.03
N SER A 143 3.89 -2.86 15.74
CA SER A 143 3.95 -4.16 15.08
C SER A 143 5.38 -4.71 15.03
N LEU A 144 6.38 -3.85 14.76
CA LEU A 144 7.79 -4.26 14.84
C LEU A 144 8.16 -4.78 16.23
N TRP A 145 7.77 -4.06 17.31
CA TRP A 145 8.13 -4.41 18.68
C TRP A 145 7.34 -5.59 19.25
N THR A 146 6.15 -5.85 18.76
CA THR A 146 5.31 -7.00 19.13
C THR A 146 5.48 -8.20 18.21
N GLN A 147 6.37 -8.10 17.20
CA GLN A 147 6.51 -9.11 16.15
C GLN A 147 5.17 -9.46 15.50
N ALA A 148 4.43 -8.42 15.08
CA ALA A 148 3.12 -8.46 14.46
C ALA A 148 1.96 -8.93 15.35
N GLN A 149 2.16 -9.25 16.63
CA GLN A 149 1.07 -9.79 17.47
C GLN A 149 -0.10 -8.81 17.63
N ASP A 150 0.18 -7.51 17.65
CA ASP A 150 -0.85 -6.46 17.69
C ASP A 150 -1.80 -6.54 16.48
N MET A 151 -1.24 -6.72 15.28
CA MET A 151 -2.02 -6.81 14.05
C MET A 151 -2.70 -8.17 13.87
N VAL A 152 -2.06 -9.25 14.29
CA VAL A 152 -2.64 -10.60 14.32
C VAL A 152 -3.91 -10.61 15.18
N ASP A 153 -3.87 -10.02 16.37
CA ASP A 153 -5.02 -9.94 17.25
C ASP A 153 -6.08 -8.96 16.72
N ALA A 154 -5.66 -7.84 16.12
CA ALA A 154 -6.56 -6.89 15.46
C ALA A 154 -7.30 -7.54 14.27
N SER A 155 -6.62 -8.32 13.42
CA SER A 155 -7.23 -9.03 12.28
C SER A 155 -8.27 -10.06 12.73
N LYS A 156 -7.98 -10.81 13.81
CA LYS A 156 -8.96 -11.71 14.44
C LYS A 156 -10.18 -10.96 14.97
N LEU A 157 -9.98 -9.84 15.63
CA LEU A 157 -11.04 -9.01 16.19
C LEU A 157 -11.88 -8.32 15.10
N LEU A 158 -11.25 -7.90 14.01
CA LEU A 158 -11.90 -7.36 12.82
C LEU A 158 -12.78 -8.40 12.12
N GLY A 159 -12.43 -9.68 12.29
CA GLY A 159 -13.12 -10.80 11.68
C GLY A 159 -12.68 -11.06 10.25
N VAL A 160 -11.40 -10.99 9.96
CA VAL A 160 -10.83 -11.48 8.70
C VAL A 160 -11.12 -12.96 8.54
N ASP A 161 -11.59 -13.38 7.37
CA ASP A 161 -11.90 -14.79 7.07
C ASP A 161 -10.75 -15.46 6.32
N VAL A 162 -10.17 -14.77 5.31
CA VAL A 162 -9.10 -15.30 4.46
C VAL A 162 -8.04 -14.23 4.24
N MET A 163 -6.77 -14.62 4.31
CA MET A 163 -5.61 -13.74 4.14
C MET A 163 -4.56 -14.38 3.22
N THR A 164 -3.82 -13.56 2.50
CA THR A 164 -2.54 -13.91 1.85
C THR A 164 -1.42 -13.04 2.42
N GLY A 165 -0.19 -13.03 1.84
CA GLY A 165 0.90 -12.29 2.46
C GLY A 165 2.02 -11.82 1.52
N HIS A 166 2.86 -10.90 2.08
CA HIS A 166 4.08 -10.37 1.48
C HIS A 166 5.07 -9.94 2.58
N TRP A 167 4.95 -8.72 3.16
CA TRP A 167 5.84 -8.26 4.25
C TRP A 167 5.69 -9.07 5.54
N GLU A 168 4.62 -9.85 5.68
CA GLU A 168 4.48 -10.86 6.72
C GLU A 168 5.67 -11.79 6.76
N PHE A 169 6.20 -12.16 5.60
CA PHE A 169 7.34 -13.05 5.46
C PHE A 169 8.65 -12.48 6.01
N THR A 170 8.76 -11.17 6.17
CA THR A 170 9.95 -10.53 6.76
C THR A 170 10.07 -10.73 8.27
N TYR A 171 9.03 -11.27 8.93
CA TYR A 171 9.14 -11.76 10.31
C TYR A 171 9.81 -13.15 10.40
N GLY A 172 10.09 -13.79 9.24
CA GLY A 172 10.73 -15.09 9.13
C GLY A 172 9.75 -16.26 9.13
N MET A 173 10.17 -17.36 8.51
CA MET A 173 9.33 -18.56 8.29
C MET A 173 8.71 -19.10 9.57
N ASP A 174 9.48 -19.20 10.65
CA ASP A 174 9.00 -19.78 11.91
C ASP A 174 7.89 -18.93 12.54
N ARG A 175 8.04 -17.61 12.52
CA ARG A 175 7.03 -16.70 13.05
C ARG A 175 5.75 -16.76 12.23
N VAL A 176 5.87 -16.74 10.89
CA VAL A 176 4.71 -16.86 9.99
C VAL A 176 3.98 -18.18 10.20
N LYS A 177 4.72 -19.30 10.23
CA LYS A 177 4.12 -20.62 10.53
C LYS A 177 3.42 -20.65 11.89
N ALA A 178 4.06 -20.11 12.93
CA ALA A 178 3.47 -20.05 14.26
C ALA A 178 2.15 -19.27 14.30
N ILE A 179 2.08 -18.13 13.60
CA ILE A 179 0.84 -17.33 13.49
C ILE A 179 -0.24 -18.14 12.74
N VAL A 180 0.09 -18.68 11.57
CA VAL A 180 -0.87 -19.40 10.73
C VAL A 180 -1.40 -20.67 11.44
N GLU A 181 -0.53 -21.44 12.06
CA GLU A 181 -0.89 -22.72 12.67
C GLU A 181 -1.54 -22.58 14.06
N LYS A 182 -1.21 -21.53 14.81
CA LYS A 182 -1.68 -21.36 16.21
C LYS A 182 -2.65 -20.19 16.35
N ASP A 183 -2.23 -18.97 15.96
CA ASP A 183 -3.05 -17.78 16.19
C ASP A 183 -4.28 -17.72 15.28
N PHE A 184 -4.13 -18.19 14.03
CA PHE A 184 -5.19 -18.19 13.02
C PHE A 184 -6.04 -19.47 13.02
N ALA A 185 -5.61 -20.53 13.72
CA ALA A 185 -6.28 -21.81 13.71
C ALA A 185 -7.80 -21.71 13.98
N GLY A 186 -8.61 -22.16 13.02
CA GLY A 186 -10.07 -22.12 13.11
C GLY A 186 -10.71 -20.75 13.03
N ARG A 187 -9.94 -19.69 12.69
CA ARG A 187 -10.43 -18.30 12.60
C ARG A 187 -10.14 -17.65 11.26
N ILE A 188 -8.87 -17.64 10.84
CA ILE A 188 -8.44 -17.02 9.59
C ILE A 188 -7.73 -18.08 8.75
N GLU A 189 -8.13 -18.22 7.50
CA GLU A 189 -7.44 -19.09 6.57
C GLU A 189 -6.34 -18.30 5.85
N PHE A 190 -5.10 -18.77 5.95
CA PHE A 190 -3.99 -18.21 5.17
C PHE A 190 -3.82 -19.03 3.89
N VAL A 191 -3.89 -18.38 2.73
CA VAL A 191 -3.86 -19.02 1.42
C VAL A 191 -2.76 -18.46 0.53
N ALA A 192 -1.96 -19.35 -0.10
CA ALA A 192 -0.94 -18.98 -1.07
C ALA A 192 -0.58 -20.19 -1.95
N GLN A 193 -1.13 -20.26 -3.18
CA GLN A 193 -0.85 -21.36 -4.12
C GLN A 193 0.59 -21.35 -4.63
N ASN A 194 1.23 -20.19 -4.62
CA ASN A 194 2.53 -19.94 -5.22
C ASN A 194 3.72 -20.04 -4.25
N VAL A 195 3.48 -20.30 -2.96
CA VAL A 195 4.56 -20.52 -1.97
C VAL A 195 4.77 -22.00 -1.79
N LYS A 196 5.96 -22.48 -2.16
CA LYS A 196 6.32 -23.90 -2.16
C LYS A 196 7.65 -24.12 -1.44
N THR A 197 7.90 -25.32 -0.96
CA THR A 197 9.22 -25.70 -0.46
C THR A 197 10.24 -25.60 -1.59
N ALA A 198 11.47 -25.18 -1.27
CA ALA A 198 12.50 -24.97 -2.28
C ALA A 198 13.07 -26.30 -2.81
N ASP A 199 13.03 -27.36 -2.03
CA ASP A 199 13.60 -28.67 -2.34
C ASP A 199 12.66 -29.58 -3.13
N PHE A 200 11.39 -29.75 -2.67
CA PHE A 200 10.45 -30.69 -3.29
C PHE A 200 9.30 -30.01 -4.04
N GLY A 201 9.13 -28.69 -3.90
CA GLY A 201 8.03 -27.97 -4.52
C GLY A 201 6.66 -28.23 -3.91
N ASP A 202 6.62 -28.75 -2.68
CA ASP A 202 5.38 -28.99 -1.94
C ASP A 202 4.75 -27.66 -1.51
N ALA A 203 3.42 -27.63 -1.43
CA ALA A 203 2.69 -26.45 -0.98
C ALA A 203 2.99 -26.16 0.51
N VAL A 204 3.44 -24.94 0.81
CA VAL A 204 3.67 -24.48 2.19
C VAL A 204 2.36 -24.09 2.86
N PHE A 205 1.45 -23.47 2.12
CA PHE A 205 0.13 -23.04 2.57
C PHE A 205 -0.96 -23.66 1.72
N LYS A 206 -2.21 -23.60 2.19
CA LYS A 206 -3.37 -24.02 1.39
C LYS A 206 -3.39 -23.19 0.10
N PRO A 207 -3.53 -23.82 -1.09
CA PRO A 207 -3.63 -23.07 -2.34
C PRO A 207 -4.92 -22.26 -2.42
N TYR A 208 -6.01 -22.77 -1.86
CA TYR A 208 -7.32 -22.14 -1.77
C TYR A 208 -8.15 -22.73 -0.64
N VAL A 209 -9.27 -22.09 -0.34
CA VAL A 209 -10.33 -22.59 0.54
C VAL A 209 -11.69 -22.51 -0.14
N LEU A 210 -12.57 -23.45 0.21
CA LEU A 210 -13.99 -23.43 -0.20
C LEU A 210 -14.83 -22.88 0.94
N ARG A 211 -15.73 -21.95 0.62
CA ARG A 211 -16.70 -21.36 1.53
C ARG A 211 -18.07 -21.31 0.85
N GLU A 212 -19.11 -21.46 1.62
CA GLU A 212 -20.46 -21.26 1.12
C GLU A 212 -20.98 -19.89 1.54
N ILE A 213 -21.45 -19.11 0.57
CA ILE A 213 -22.07 -17.80 0.79
C ILE A 213 -23.52 -17.88 0.30
N ASN A 214 -24.45 -17.91 1.23
CA ASN A 214 -25.89 -17.99 0.94
C ASN A 214 -26.27 -19.12 -0.06
N GLY A 215 -25.71 -20.32 0.15
CA GLY A 215 -25.95 -21.50 -0.70
C GLY A 215 -25.12 -21.54 -1.98
N VAL A 216 -24.20 -20.59 -2.19
CA VAL A 216 -23.30 -20.57 -3.35
C VAL A 216 -21.90 -20.99 -2.93
N PRO A 217 -21.35 -22.11 -3.45
CA PRO A 217 -19.98 -22.52 -3.20
C PRO A 217 -19.00 -21.53 -3.87
N CYS A 218 -18.13 -20.91 -3.07
CA CYS A 218 -17.10 -19.97 -3.49
C CYS A 218 -15.72 -20.51 -3.15
N ALA A 219 -14.78 -20.45 -4.08
CA ALA A 219 -13.37 -20.69 -3.83
C ALA A 219 -12.63 -19.36 -3.67
N ILE A 220 -11.78 -19.25 -2.66
CA ILE A 220 -10.85 -18.15 -2.47
C ILE A 220 -9.43 -18.71 -2.66
N VAL A 221 -8.83 -18.43 -3.82
CA VAL A 221 -7.47 -18.83 -4.18
C VAL A 221 -6.51 -17.76 -3.68
N GLY A 222 -5.37 -18.16 -3.11
CA GLY A 222 -4.35 -17.25 -2.61
C GLY A 222 -3.17 -17.10 -3.56
N GLN A 223 -2.68 -15.88 -3.70
CA GLN A 223 -1.47 -15.54 -4.43
C GLN A 223 -0.64 -14.56 -3.60
N ALA A 224 0.39 -15.06 -2.92
CA ALA A 224 1.35 -14.23 -2.19
C ALA A 224 2.26 -13.48 -3.15
N PHE A 225 2.94 -12.42 -2.67
CA PHE A 225 3.87 -11.64 -3.47
C PHE A 225 4.94 -12.52 -4.14
N PRO A 226 5.02 -12.52 -5.47
CA PRO A 226 5.81 -13.53 -6.18
C PRO A 226 7.32 -13.31 -6.12
N TYR A 227 7.78 -12.09 -5.80
CA TYR A 227 9.19 -11.70 -5.79
C TYR A 227 9.78 -11.57 -4.38
N THR A 228 9.12 -12.07 -3.35
CA THR A 228 9.56 -12.00 -1.95
C THR A 228 11.06 -12.34 -1.74
N PRO A 229 11.64 -13.41 -2.35
CA PRO A 229 13.05 -13.74 -2.14
C PRO A 229 14.06 -12.80 -2.84
N ILE A 230 13.58 -11.92 -3.72
CA ILE A 230 14.40 -10.94 -4.46
C ILE A 230 14.29 -9.57 -3.80
N ALA A 231 13.08 -9.17 -3.45
CA ALA A 231 12.78 -7.87 -2.86
C ALA A 231 13.18 -7.75 -1.38
N ASN A 232 13.38 -8.89 -0.69
CA ASN A 232 13.72 -8.95 0.73
C ASN A 232 14.92 -9.86 0.99
N PRO A 233 15.61 -9.73 2.13
CA PRO A 233 16.70 -10.63 2.51
C PRO A 233 16.27 -12.10 2.43
N ARG A 234 16.98 -12.90 1.64
CA ARG A 234 16.68 -14.29 1.34
C ARG A 234 16.52 -15.17 2.58
N TYR A 235 17.25 -14.88 3.64
CA TYR A 235 17.24 -15.68 4.88
C TYR A 235 15.89 -15.69 5.59
N PHE A 236 14.99 -14.74 5.32
CA PHE A 236 13.65 -14.76 5.89
C PHE A 236 12.79 -15.91 5.36
N VAL A 237 13.07 -16.35 4.12
CA VAL A 237 12.29 -17.37 3.40
C VAL A 237 13.23 -18.38 2.71
N ALA A 238 14.34 -18.75 3.37
CA ALA A 238 15.43 -19.55 2.76
C ALA A 238 14.94 -20.86 2.13
N ASP A 239 14.00 -21.54 2.80
CA ASP A 239 13.48 -22.85 2.38
C ASP A 239 12.21 -22.77 1.51
N TRP A 240 11.81 -21.55 1.14
CA TRP A 240 10.62 -21.32 0.32
C TRP A 240 10.96 -20.76 -1.05
N SER A 241 10.17 -21.15 -2.03
CA SER A 241 10.20 -20.61 -3.39
C SER A 241 8.87 -19.92 -3.70
N PHE A 242 8.96 -18.84 -4.47
CA PHE A 242 7.85 -17.98 -4.87
C PHE A 242 7.83 -17.85 -6.40
N GLY A 243 6.81 -17.22 -6.95
CA GLY A 243 6.67 -16.92 -8.37
C GLY A 243 5.21 -16.65 -8.74
N ILE A 244 4.97 -16.12 -9.92
CA ILE A 244 3.59 -15.92 -10.42
C ILE A 244 2.93 -17.26 -10.66
N ARG A 245 3.65 -18.23 -11.27
CA ARG A 245 3.21 -19.62 -11.47
C ARG A 245 1.85 -19.73 -12.18
N GLU A 246 1.73 -19.08 -13.33
CA GLU A 246 0.48 -18.98 -14.11
C GLU A 246 -0.16 -20.35 -14.38
N GLU A 247 0.63 -21.36 -14.76
CA GLU A 247 0.13 -22.71 -15.02
C GLU A 247 -0.41 -23.40 -13.76
N ASP A 248 0.26 -23.21 -12.61
CA ASP A 248 -0.20 -23.78 -11.34
C ASP A 248 -1.47 -23.04 -10.86
N MET A 249 -1.56 -21.73 -11.13
CA MET A 249 -2.78 -20.96 -10.90
C MET A 249 -3.94 -21.54 -11.71
N GLN A 250 -3.76 -21.81 -13.00
CA GLN A 250 -4.80 -22.41 -13.83
C GLN A 250 -5.23 -23.77 -13.30
N LYS A 251 -4.29 -24.64 -12.92
CA LYS A 251 -4.60 -25.96 -12.32
C LYS A 251 -5.39 -25.81 -11.00
N THR A 252 -5.02 -24.84 -10.17
CA THR A 252 -5.70 -24.55 -8.90
C THR A 252 -7.14 -24.08 -9.13
N VAL A 253 -7.36 -23.21 -10.11
CA VAL A 253 -8.69 -22.73 -10.50
C VAL A 253 -9.53 -23.90 -11.06
N ASP A 254 -8.97 -24.71 -11.95
CA ASP A 254 -9.65 -25.85 -12.54
C ASP A 254 -10.04 -26.89 -11.46
N ASP A 255 -9.17 -27.18 -10.47
CA ASP A 255 -9.48 -28.06 -9.34
C ASP A 255 -10.60 -27.48 -8.45
N ALA A 256 -10.56 -26.20 -8.13
CA ALA A 256 -11.62 -25.54 -7.36
C ALA A 256 -12.98 -25.62 -8.07
N ARG A 257 -12.99 -25.39 -9.39
CA ARG A 257 -14.20 -25.54 -10.22
C ARG A 257 -14.70 -26.98 -10.26
N ALA A 258 -13.81 -27.95 -10.42
CA ALA A 258 -14.14 -29.38 -10.42
C ALA A 258 -14.75 -29.83 -9.07
N LYS A 259 -14.32 -29.24 -7.97
CA LYS A 259 -14.89 -29.45 -6.62
C LYS A 259 -16.18 -28.66 -6.37
N GLY A 260 -16.73 -28.01 -7.39
CA GLY A 260 -18.07 -27.43 -7.36
C GLY A 260 -18.13 -25.92 -7.13
N ALA A 261 -17.00 -25.22 -7.05
CA ALA A 261 -17.01 -23.76 -6.89
C ALA A 261 -17.76 -23.08 -8.05
N LYS A 262 -18.74 -22.24 -7.69
CA LYS A 262 -19.52 -21.42 -8.63
C LYS A 262 -18.92 -20.04 -8.80
N ILE A 263 -18.22 -19.56 -7.79
CA ILE A 263 -17.41 -18.34 -7.81
C ILE A 263 -15.96 -18.74 -7.47
N VAL A 264 -15.01 -18.21 -8.23
CA VAL A 264 -13.58 -18.27 -7.91
C VAL A 264 -13.08 -16.84 -7.75
N ALA A 265 -12.77 -16.48 -6.51
CA ALA A 265 -12.11 -15.23 -6.15
C ALA A 265 -10.61 -15.50 -6.00
N LEU A 266 -9.77 -14.71 -6.65
CA LEU A 266 -8.33 -14.70 -6.42
C LEU A 266 -8.01 -13.55 -5.44
N LEU A 267 -7.44 -13.89 -4.28
CA LEU A 267 -6.88 -12.95 -3.32
C LEU A 267 -5.40 -12.82 -3.61
N SER A 268 -5.00 -11.69 -4.21
CA SER A 268 -3.69 -11.52 -4.85
C SER A 268 -2.87 -10.40 -4.21
N HIS A 269 -1.57 -10.67 -4.06
CA HIS A 269 -0.58 -9.65 -3.71
C HIS A 269 0.45 -9.43 -4.82
N ASN A 270 0.06 -9.60 -6.09
CA ASN A 270 0.97 -9.44 -7.23
C ASN A 270 1.28 -7.98 -7.59
N GLY A 271 0.33 -7.08 -7.37
CA GLY A 271 0.28 -5.74 -7.94
C GLY A 271 -0.68 -5.64 -9.12
N MET A 272 -1.22 -4.43 -9.34
CA MET A 272 -2.36 -4.21 -10.23
C MET A 272 -2.07 -4.59 -11.70
N ASP A 273 -0.93 -4.18 -12.26
CA ASP A 273 -0.57 -4.48 -13.65
C ASP A 273 -0.32 -5.97 -13.87
N VAL A 274 0.30 -6.63 -12.89
CA VAL A 274 0.51 -8.09 -12.90
C VAL A 274 -0.84 -8.82 -12.87
N ASP A 275 -1.77 -8.37 -12.03
CA ASP A 275 -3.11 -8.95 -11.92
C ASP A 275 -3.95 -8.74 -13.18
N LEU A 276 -3.84 -7.57 -13.84
CA LEU A 276 -4.49 -7.32 -15.13
C LEU A 276 -3.96 -8.28 -16.21
N LYS A 277 -2.64 -8.52 -16.26
CA LYS A 277 -2.06 -9.50 -17.17
C LYS A 277 -2.50 -10.91 -16.81
N LEU A 278 -2.45 -11.31 -15.54
CA LEU A 278 -2.87 -12.64 -15.09
C LEU A 278 -4.35 -12.91 -15.41
N ALA A 279 -5.22 -11.93 -15.19
CA ALA A 279 -6.64 -12.00 -15.52
C ALA A 279 -6.90 -12.26 -17.00
N SER A 280 -6.04 -11.73 -17.89
CA SER A 280 -6.16 -11.95 -19.34
C SER A 280 -5.73 -13.34 -19.80
N ARG A 281 -5.00 -14.09 -18.96
CA ARG A 281 -4.38 -15.37 -19.30
C ARG A 281 -5.01 -16.57 -18.63
N VAL A 282 -5.40 -16.43 -17.36
CA VAL A 282 -6.02 -17.49 -16.56
C VAL A 282 -7.53 -17.43 -16.69
N ARG A 283 -8.14 -18.52 -17.15
CA ARG A 283 -9.60 -18.62 -17.29
C ARG A 283 -10.25 -19.10 -15.98
N GLY A 284 -11.49 -18.73 -15.79
CA GLY A 284 -12.32 -19.26 -14.71
C GLY A 284 -12.19 -18.53 -13.38
N ILE A 285 -11.45 -17.40 -13.31
CA ILE A 285 -11.47 -16.47 -12.20
C ILE A 285 -12.58 -15.45 -12.44
N ASP A 286 -13.49 -15.26 -11.46
CA ASP A 286 -14.57 -14.27 -11.55
C ASP A 286 -14.11 -12.89 -11.10
N ALA A 287 -13.31 -12.81 -10.01
CA ALA A 287 -12.73 -11.56 -9.54
C ALA A 287 -11.33 -11.77 -8.96
N ILE A 288 -10.47 -10.75 -9.12
CA ILE A 288 -9.17 -10.60 -8.45
C ILE A 288 -9.27 -9.44 -7.47
N PHE A 289 -8.99 -9.73 -6.20
CA PHE A 289 -8.84 -8.77 -5.12
C PHE A 289 -7.36 -8.54 -4.91
N GLY A 290 -6.82 -7.49 -5.54
CA GLY A 290 -5.40 -7.21 -5.62
C GLY A 290 -4.87 -6.34 -4.49
N GLY A 291 -3.55 -6.39 -4.29
CA GLY A 291 -2.78 -5.60 -3.31
C GLY A 291 -1.44 -5.15 -3.89
N HIS A 292 -0.45 -4.86 -3.01
CA HIS A 292 0.93 -4.54 -3.30
C HIS A 292 1.18 -3.16 -3.91
N THR A 293 0.47 -2.75 -4.95
CA THR A 293 0.68 -1.46 -5.61
C THR A 293 0.00 -0.29 -4.91
N HIS A 294 -0.79 -0.57 -3.87
CA HIS A 294 -1.51 0.42 -3.05
C HIS A 294 -2.49 1.31 -3.85
N ASP A 295 -2.96 0.82 -4.99
CA ASP A 295 -3.86 1.57 -5.85
C ASP A 295 -5.28 1.59 -5.27
N GLY A 296 -5.79 2.76 -4.94
CA GLY A 296 -7.21 2.94 -4.63
C GLY A 296 -8.04 2.97 -5.91
N VAL A 297 -8.47 1.80 -6.41
CA VAL A 297 -9.18 1.69 -7.69
C VAL A 297 -10.70 1.77 -7.46
N PRO A 298 -11.35 2.92 -7.77
CA PRO A 298 -12.75 3.16 -7.38
C PRO A 298 -13.78 2.33 -8.15
N VAL A 299 -13.38 1.71 -9.27
CA VAL A 299 -14.22 0.85 -10.11
C VAL A 299 -13.53 -0.47 -10.43
N ALA A 300 -14.26 -1.56 -10.56
CA ALA A 300 -13.69 -2.83 -11.00
C ALA A 300 -13.29 -2.76 -12.48
N VAL A 301 -12.10 -3.24 -12.83
CA VAL A 301 -11.59 -3.28 -14.20
C VAL A 301 -11.94 -4.62 -14.82
N PRO A 302 -12.81 -4.69 -15.84
CA PRO A 302 -13.12 -5.92 -16.52
C PRO A 302 -11.99 -6.29 -17.49
N VAL A 303 -11.52 -7.54 -17.41
CA VAL A 303 -10.46 -8.08 -18.27
C VAL A 303 -10.98 -9.30 -18.99
N ALA A 304 -10.98 -9.26 -20.32
CA ALA A 304 -11.36 -10.39 -21.15
C ALA A 304 -10.26 -11.47 -21.16
N ASN A 305 -10.67 -12.74 -21.11
CA ASN A 305 -9.79 -13.91 -21.21
C ASN A 305 -10.48 -15.03 -22.01
N PRO A 306 -9.78 -16.14 -22.35
CA PRO A 306 -10.37 -17.23 -23.14
C PRO A 306 -11.60 -17.92 -22.50
N GLY A 307 -11.84 -17.69 -21.21
CA GLY A 307 -12.98 -18.28 -20.45
C GLY A 307 -14.12 -17.31 -20.17
N GLY A 308 -13.99 -16.03 -20.55
CA GLY A 308 -14.97 -14.99 -20.25
C GLY A 308 -14.33 -13.66 -19.81
N THR A 309 -14.78 -13.14 -18.67
CA THR A 309 -14.29 -11.88 -18.10
C THR A 309 -13.97 -12.08 -16.63
N SER A 310 -12.81 -11.58 -16.21
CA SER A 310 -12.43 -11.44 -14.80
C SER A 310 -12.49 -9.97 -14.38
N LEU A 311 -12.94 -9.68 -13.16
CA LEU A 311 -12.97 -8.33 -12.60
C LEU A 311 -11.73 -8.13 -11.73
N VAL A 312 -10.94 -7.09 -11.98
CA VAL A 312 -9.76 -6.78 -11.19
C VAL A 312 -9.99 -5.54 -10.36
N THR A 313 -9.69 -5.61 -9.06
CA THR A 313 -9.87 -4.52 -8.08
C THR A 313 -8.62 -4.39 -7.22
N ASN A 314 -8.43 -3.20 -6.60
CA ASN A 314 -7.43 -2.99 -5.58
C ASN A 314 -7.98 -2.02 -4.53
N ALA A 315 -7.79 -2.32 -3.25
CA ALA A 315 -8.39 -1.57 -2.14
C ALA A 315 -7.45 -0.57 -1.47
N GLY A 316 -6.45 -0.08 -2.19
CA GLY A 316 -5.52 0.94 -1.70
C GLY A 316 -4.61 0.44 -0.60
N SER A 317 -4.44 1.22 0.47
CA SER A 317 -3.54 0.89 1.59
C SER A 317 -3.94 1.56 2.91
N ASN A 318 -3.15 1.29 3.98
CA ASN A 318 -3.24 1.94 5.30
C ASN A 318 -4.62 1.82 5.99
N GLY A 319 -5.41 0.79 5.63
CA GLY A 319 -6.79 0.65 6.12
C GLY A 319 -7.73 1.79 5.69
N LYS A 320 -7.30 2.59 4.72
CA LYS A 320 -8.00 3.78 4.22
C LYS A 320 -9.28 3.45 3.47
N PHE A 321 -9.33 2.26 2.87
CA PHE A 321 -10.47 1.81 2.06
C PHE A 321 -10.96 0.43 2.47
N LEU A 322 -12.24 0.18 2.15
CA LEU A 322 -12.85 -1.14 2.16
C LEU A 322 -13.55 -1.36 0.82
N GLY A 323 -13.09 -2.35 0.05
CA GLY A 323 -13.75 -2.82 -1.16
C GLY A 323 -15.00 -3.63 -0.82
N VAL A 324 -16.08 -3.42 -1.53
CA VAL A 324 -17.34 -4.19 -1.44
C VAL A 324 -17.67 -4.70 -2.83
N MET A 325 -17.63 -6.02 -3.01
CA MET A 325 -18.01 -6.69 -4.25
C MET A 325 -19.22 -7.57 -3.98
N ASP A 326 -20.34 -7.23 -4.59
CA ASP A 326 -21.58 -7.99 -4.55
C ASP A 326 -21.82 -8.65 -5.91
N PHE A 327 -22.10 -9.96 -5.93
CA PHE A 327 -22.46 -10.72 -7.11
C PHE A 327 -23.91 -11.20 -7.05
N ASP A 328 -24.62 -11.11 -8.16
CA ASP A 328 -25.87 -11.81 -8.41
C ASP A 328 -25.58 -13.11 -9.15
N VAL A 329 -25.64 -14.24 -8.42
CA VAL A 329 -25.31 -15.56 -8.95
C VAL A 329 -26.59 -16.31 -9.25
N LYS A 330 -26.80 -16.68 -10.53
CA LYS A 330 -27.95 -17.42 -11.03
C LYS A 330 -27.50 -18.63 -11.85
N GLY A 331 -28.08 -19.79 -11.61
CA GLY A 331 -27.71 -21.00 -12.33
C GLY A 331 -26.21 -21.37 -12.21
N GLY A 332 -25.56 -20.98 -11.12
CA GLY A 332 -24.15 -21.24 -10.86
C GLY A 332 -23.18 -20.35 -11.65
N ARG A 333 -23.64 -19.22 -12.16
CA ARG A 333 -22.82 -18.22 -12.89
C ARG A 333 -23.12 -16.81 -12.38
N VAL A 334 -22.15 -15.92 -12.48
CA VAL A 334 -22.34 -14.49 -12.24
C VAL A 334 -23.24 -13.94 -13.34
N ALA A 335 -24.42 -13.45 -12.95
CA ALA A 335 -25.37 -12.80 -13.84
C ALA A 335 -25.13 -11.27 -13.89
N ASP A 336 -24.77 -10.68 -12.75
CA ASP A 336 -24.46 -9.25 -12.61
C ASP A 336 -23.60 -9.01 -11.36
N PHE A 337 -22.98 -7.83 -11.24
CA PHE A 337 -22.18 -7.46 -10.09
C PHE A 337 -22.29 -5.98 -9.75
N ARG A 338 -21.93 -5.64 -8.51
CA ARG A 338 -21.70 -4.26 -8.08
C ARG A 338 -20.43 -4.18 -7.29
N TYR A 339 -19.63 -3.15 -7.56
CA TYR A 339 -18.41 -2.84 -6.81
C TYR A 339 -18.47 -1.42 -6.25
N ARG A 340 -17.97 -1.26 -5.03
CA ARG A 340 -17.73 0.02 -4.37
C ARG A 340 -16.43 -0.03 -3.62
N LEU A 341 -15.61 1.00 -3.73
CA LEU A 341 -14.46 1.21 -2.87
C LEU A 341 -14.79 2.35 -1.90
N LEU A 342 -14.99 1.99 -0.64
CA LEU A 342 -15.46 2.90 0.40
C LEU A 342 -14.30 3.47 1.18
N PRO A 343 -14.08 4.78 1.21
CA PRO A 343 -13.10 5.38 2.09
C PRO A 343 -13.57 5.31 3.55
N VAL A 344 -12.65 4.98 4.45
CA VAL A 344 -12.88 4.94 5.91
C VAL A 344 -12.52 6.29 6.49
N PHE A 345 -13.49 7.13 6.81
CA PHE A 345 -13.27 8.43 7.47
C PHE A 345 -13.51 8.31 8.97
N SER A 346 -12.50 8.63 9.78
CA SER A 346 -12.56 8.50 11.24
C SER A 346 -13.53 9.48 11.92
N ASN A 347 -13.90 10.57 11.25
CA ASN A 347 -14.88 11.54 11.75
C ASN A 347 -16.32 11.26 11.26
N GLN A 348 -16.53 10.21 10.45
CA GLN A 348 -17.83 9.83 9.92
C GLN A 348 -18.31 8.46 10.41
N LEU A 349 -17.39 7.60 10.80
CA LEU A 349 -17.64 6.29 11.37
C LEU A 349 -17.30 6.32 12.86
N ALA A 350 -18.20 5.90 13.71
CA ALA A 350 -17.88 5.73 15.13
C ALA A 350 -16.79 4.66 15.30
N ALA A 351 -15.91 4.84 16.27
CA ALA A 351 -14.94 3.82 16.61
C ALA A 351 -15.64 2.60 17.24
N ASP A 352 -15.23 1.40 16.87
CA ASP A 352 -15.68 0.16 17.52
C ASP A 352 -15.05 0.02 18.90
N PRO A 353 -15.84 -0.09 19.98
CA PRO A 353 -15.29 -0.07 21.34
C PRO A 353 -14.34 -1.23 21.65
N ALA A 354 -14.58 -2.43 21.08
CA ALA A 354 -13.73 -3.58 21.33
C ALA A 354 -12.37 -3.42 20.64
N MET A 355 -12.38 -2.89 19.43
CA MET A 355 -11.14 -2.59 18.68
C MET A 355 -10.38 -1.42 19.34
N GLU A 356 -11.07 -0.36 19.78
CA GLU A 356 -10.45 0.73 20.54
C GLU A 356 -9.75 0.23 21.81
N ALA A 357 -10.42 -0.63 22.58
CA ALA A 357 -9.83 -1.22 23.79
C ALA A 357 -8.59 -2.08 23.47
N HIS A 358 -8.62 -2.83 22.35
CA HIS A 358 -7.46 -3.59 21.88
C HIS A 358 -6.31 -2.64 21.50
N ILE A 359 -6.56 -1.61 20.70
CA ILE A 359 -5.57 -0.62 20.29
C ILE A 359 -4.94 0.06 21.52
N ALA A 360 -5.74 0.52 22.47
CA ALA A 360 -5.25 1.12 23.71
C ALA A 360 -4.38 0.14 24.52
N LYS A 361 -4.78 -1.13 24.60
CA LYS A 361 -4.02 -2.18 25.30
C LYS A 361 -2.64 -2.38 24.68
N VAL A 362 -2.55 -2.57 23.36
CA VAL A 362 -1.28 -2.89 22.71
C VAL A 362 -0.34 -1.68 22.63
N ARG A 363 -0.87 -0.46 22.58
CA ARG A 363 -0.10 0.78 22.52
C ARG A 363 0.42 1.24 23.88
N ARG A 364 -0.33 0.99 24.96
CA ARG A 364 -0.02 1.47 26.30
C ARG A 364 1.44 1.29 26.76
N PRO A 365 2.13 0.16 26.51
CA PRO A 365 3.53 -0.01 26.90
C PRO A 365 4.51 0.93 26.16
N PHE A 366 4.10 1.46 25.03
CA PHE A 366 4.94 2.22 24.11
C PHE A 366 4.54 3.68 23.95
N GLU A 367 3.41 4.10 24.52
CA GLU A 367 2.75 5.38 24.25
C GLU A 367 3.66 6.58 24.52
N ALA A 368 4.35 6.60 25.66
CA ALA A 368 5.28 7.68 25.99
C ALA A 368 6.44 7.78 24.99
N ARG A 369 6.94 6.63 24.52
CA ARG A 369 8.01 6.58 23.51
C ARG A 369 7.51 7.00 22.14
N LEU A 370 6.30 6.60 21.74
CA LEU A 370 5.69 6.95 20.47
C LEU A 370 5.34 8.44 20.38
N ALA A 371 4.87 9.03 21.48
CA ALA A 371 4.46 10.43 21.55
C ALA A 371 5.63 11.42 21.64
N GLU A 372 6.89 10.95 21.76
CA GLU A 372 8.06 11.82 21.86
C GLU A 372 8.16 12.77 20.67
N PRO A 373 8.13 14.11 20.91
CA PRO A 373 8.23 15.09 19.84
C PRO A 373 9.68 15.17 19.33
N LEU A 374 9.88 15.16 18.03
CA LEU A 374 11.19 15.25 17.39
C LEU A 374 11.39 16.62 16.72
N ALA A 375 10.36 17.16 16.08
CA ALA A 375 10.37 18.47 15.42
C ALA A 375 8.93 18.93 15.14
N VAL A 376 8.76 20.14 14.61
CA VAL A 376 7.53 20.64 13.98
C VAL A 376 7.81 20.82 12.50
N THR A 377 6.93 20.32 11.62
CA THR A 377 7.12 20.51 10.18
C THR A 377 6.56 21.85 9.70
N ASP A 378 7.34 22.55 8.89
CA ASP A 378 6.92 23.79 8.23
C ASP A 378 6.21 23.56 6.89
N GLY A 379 6.34 22.36 6.31
CA GLY A 379 5.73 21.98 5.05
C GLY A 379 4.95 20.67 5.14
N LEU A 380 4.21 20.36 4.09
CA LEU A 380 3.53 19.08 3.94
C LEU A 380 4.55 17.94 3.86
N LEU A 381 4.44 16.95 4.75
CA LEU A 381 5.23 15.72 4.67
C LEU A 381 4.37 14.60 4.09
N TYR A 382 4.89 13.95 3.05
CA TYR A 382 4.24 12.83 2.36
C TYR A 382 5.29 11.96 1.67
N ARG A 383 4.90 10.75 1.31
CA ARG A 383 5.81 9.78 0.71
C ARG A 383 5.31 9.24 -0.64
N ARG A 384 4.03 9.02 -0.79
CA ARG A 384 3.44 8.29 -1.91
C ARG A 384 3.63 8.95 -3.28
N GLY A 385 4.08 8.15 -4.29
CA GLY A 385 4.36 8.53 -5.68
C GLY A 385 5.60 7.81 -6.20
N ASN A 386 5.78 7.71 -7.52
CA ASN A 386 6.90 6.97 -8.12
C ASN A 386 8.29 7.50 -7.73
N PHE A 387 8.41 8.76 -7.35
CA PHE A 387 9.67 9.41 -6.98
C PHE A 387 9.59 9.99 -5.58
N ASN A 388 10.64 10.71 -5.14
CA ASN A 388 10.70 11.27 -3.81
C ASN A 388 9.46 12.09 -3.46
N GLY A 389 8.88 11.81 -2.28
CA GLY A 389 8.08 12.75 -1.53
C GLY A 389 8.92 13.54 -0.54
N SER A 390 8.29 14.47 0.19
CA SER A 390 8.99 15.30 1.17
C SER A 390 9.52 14.50 2.37
N TRP A 391 8.84 13.43 2.82
CA TRP A 391 9.38 12.51 3.82
C TRP A 391 10.61 11.77 3.33
N ASP A 392 10.59 11.28 2.08
CA ASP A 392 11.75 10.60 1.49
C ASP A 392 12.96 11.54 1.41
N GLN A 393 12.72 12.83 1.08
CA GLN A 393 13.78 13.82 1.06
C GLN A 393 14.41 14.01 2.44
N LEU A 394 13.60 14.11 3.52
CA LEU A 394 14.13 14.23 4.88
C LEU A 394 14.96 13.01 5.28
N VAL A 395 14.54 11.81 4.91
CA VAL A 395 15.31 10.58 5.16
C VAL A 395 16.64 10.60 4.40
N CYS A 396 16.65 10.99 3.13
CA CYS A 396 17.87 11.11 2.34
C CYS A 396 18.82 12.18 2.92
N ASP A 397 18.30 13.35 3.29
CA ASP A 397 19.10 14.43 3.89
C ASP A 397 19.72 13.99 5.22
N ALA A 398 18.95 13.31 6.07
CA ALA A 398 19.45 12.76 7.33
C ALA A 398 20.56 11.74 7.12
N LEU A 399 20.41 10.81 6.17
CA LEU A 399 21.42 9.82 5.84
C LEU A 399 22.71 10.46 5.31
N MET A 400 22.60 11.45 4.42
CA MET A 400 23.77 12.16 3.87
C MET A 400 24.50 12.93 4.97
N GLU A 401 23.80 13.72 5.78
CA GLU A 401 24.43 14.57 6.80
C GLU A 401 25.02 13.73 7.96
N THR A 402 24.31 12.69 8.43
CA THR A 402 24.79 11.89 9.58
C THR A 402 25.89 10.90 9.23
N GLN A 403 26.07 10.55 7.96
CA GLN A 403 27.07 9.61 7.50
C GLN A 403 28.17 10.25 6.63
N ASP A 404 28.18 11.58 6.46
CA ASP A 404 29.10 12.28 5.56
C ASP A 404 29.12 11.68 4.16
N ALA A 405 27.92 11.45 3.58
CA ALA A 405 27.75 10.85 2.27
C ALA A 405 27.47 11.90 1.19
N GLU A 406 27.92 11.63 -0.05
CA GLU A 406 27.69 12.49 -1.21
C GLU A 406 26.29 12.25 -1.80
N ILE A 407 25.80 11.00 -1.71
CA ILE A 407 24.55 10.54 -2.29
C ILE A 407 23.82 9.68 -1.24
N ALA A 408 22.50 9.72 -1.24
CA ALA A 408 21.69 8.79 -0.48
C ALA A 408 20.74 8.00 -1.37
N PHE A 409 20.60 6.70 -1.08
CA PHE A 409 19.57 5.81 -1.62
C PHE A 409 18.68 5.31 -0.50
N SER A 410 17.40 5.63 -0.58
CA SER A 410 16.37 5.10 0.33
C SER A 410 15.40 4.23 -0.49
N PRO A 411 15.01 3.05 0.01
CA PRO A 411 14.08 2.19 -0.72
C PRO A 411 12.78 2.89 -1.09
N GLY A 412 12.26 2.57 -2.27
CA GLY A 412 10.99 3.07 -2.78
C GLY A 412 9.78 2.39 -2.15
N PHE A 413 9.75 2.26 -0.82
CA PHE A 413 8.60 1.71 -0.11
C PHE A 413 7.37 2.62 -0.26
N ARG A 414 6.17 2.02 -0.35
CA ARG A 414 4.92 2.74 -0.62
C ARG A 414 4.11 3.11 0.62
N TRP A 415 4.41 2.49 1.78
CA TRP A 415 3.73 2.83 3.03
C TRP A 415 4.23 4.15 3.62
N GLY A 416 3.64 4.58 4.69
CA GLY A 416 3.95 5.80 5.41
C GLY A 416 2.69 6.63 5.61
N THR A 417 2.83 7.71 6.36
CA THR A 417 1.75 8.64 6.69
C THR A 417 2.11 10.07 6.26
N SER A 418 1.13 10.94 6.20
CA SER A 418 1.34 12.36 5.87
C SER A 418 1.15 13.25 7.09
N LEU A 419 1.86 14.40 7.13
CA LEU A 419 1.69 15.45 8.14
C LEU A 419 1.46 16.79 7.44
N LEU A 420 0.53 17.58 7.99
CA LEU A 420 0.26 18.92 7.51
C LEU A 420 1.26 19.93 8.08
N PRO A 421 1.49 21.08 7.41
CA PRO A 421 2.29 22.17 7.94
C PRO A 421 1.82 22.58 9.34
N GLY A 422 2.77 22.72 10.28
CA GLY A 422 2.54 23.04 11.68
C GLY A 422 2.28 21.85 12.60
N GLU A 423 2.17 20.61 12.08
CA GLU A 423 2.01 19.42 12.91
C GLU A 423 3.35 18.97 13.52
N VAL A 424 3.26 18.36 14.71
CA VAL A 424 4.41 17.81 15.41
C VAL A 424 4.81 16.49 14.77
N VAL A 425 6.07 16.39 14.38
CA VAL A 425 6.70 15.13 13.98
C VAL A 425 7.05 14.37 15.26
N THR A 426 6.31 13.33 15.58
CA THR A 426 6.61 12.47 16.73
C THR A 426 7.48 11.29 16.30
N ARG A 427 8.04 10.55 17.28
CA ARG A 427 8.71 9.28 17.02
C ARG A 427 7.81 8.29 16.25
N GLU A 428 6.51 8.25 16.58
CA GLU A 428 5.55 7.41 15.84
C GLU A 428 5.50 7.76 14.37
N HIS A 429 5.34 9.03 14.01
CA HIS A 429 5.31 9.48 12.63
C HIS A 429 6.59 9.15 11.85
N MET A 430 7.76 9.23 12.51
CA MET A 430 9.02 8.80 11.93
C MET A 430 9.05 7.27 11.74
N MET A 431 8.63 6.50 12.72
CA MET A 431 8.60 5.05 12.65
C MET A 431 7.59 4.54 11.61
N ASP A 432 6.48 5.23 11.38
CA ASP A 432 5.54 4.91 10.29
C ASP A 432 6.20 4.96 8.90
N GLN A 433 7.32 5.66 8.76
CA GLN A 433 8.10 5.70 7.52
C GLN A 433 9.17 4.62 7.45
N LEU A 434 9.70 4.16 8.60
CA LEU A 434 10.97 3.46 8.69
C LEU A 434 10.91 2.09 9.37
N ALA A 435 9.79 1.73 10.02
CA ALA A 435 9.70 0.50 10.80
C ALA A 435 9.67 -0.75 9.91
N ILE A 436 10.82 -1.42 9.81
CA ILE A 436 10.99 -2.71 9.14
C ILE A 436 11.87 -3.65 9.96
N THR A 437 11.88 -4.94 9.63
CA THR A 437 12.64 -5.97 10.36
C THR A 437 14.14 -5.99 10.04
N TYR A 438 14.59 -5.28 9.00
CA TYR A 438 16.01 -5.17 8.59
C TYR A 438 16.42 -3.69 8.32
N PRO A 439 16.36 -2.83 9.35
CA PRO A 439 16.40 -1.36 9.21
C PRO A 439 17.82 -0.77 9.07
N TYR A 440 18.82 -1.57 8.83
CA TYR A 440 20.24 -1.17 8.97
C TYR A 440 20.64 -0.12 7.95
N ALA A 441 21.23 0.98 8.42
CA ALA A 441 21.85 1.98 7.55
C ALA A 441 23.20 1.46 7.02
N THR A 442 23.52 1.82 5.80
CA THR A 442 24.77 1.44 5.11
C THR A 442 25.49 2.67 4.58
N LEU A 443 26.82 2.60 4.52
CA LEU A 443 27.67 3.55 3.81
C LEU A 443 28.63 2.76 2.92
N THR A 444 28.57 2.97 1.63
CA THR A 444 29.31 2.19 0.64
C THR A 444 29.95 3.12 -0.41
N GLU A 445 31.16 2.81 -0.85
CA GLU A 445 31.75 3.45 -2.02
C GLU A 445 31.24 2.76 -3.30
N MET A 446 30.61 3.52 -4.19
CA MET A 446 30.09 3.03 -5.47
C MET A 446 30.64 3.87 -6.63
N THR A 447 30.99 3.24 -7.73
CA THR A 447 31.35 3.96 -8.97
C THR A 447 30.10 4.59 -9.61
N GLY A 448 30.30 5.63 -10.43
CA GLY A 448 29.18 6.24 -11.18
C GLY A 448 28.45 5.22 -12.08
N GLU A 449 29.19 4.27 -12.65
CA GLU A 449 28.63 3.15 -13.42
C GLU A 449 27.73 2.25 -12.56
N THR A 450 28.17 1.89 -11.35
CA THR A 450 27.37 1.10 -10.40
C THR A 450 26.10 1.85 -9.99
N ILE A 451 26.20 3.16 -9.73
CA ILE A 451 25.04 4.01 -9.39
C ILE A 451 24.02 4.00 -10.53
N LYS A 452 24.48 4.15 -11.78
CA LYS A 452 23.60 4.09 -12.95
C LYS A 452 22.93 2.72 -13.07
N THR A 453 23.68 1.64 -12.91
CA THR A 453 23.15 0.26 -12.99
C THR A 453 22.06 0.02 -11.97
N ILE A 454 22.23 0.46 -10.72
CA ILE A 454 21.18 0.35 -9.67
C ILE A 454 19.92 1.13 -10.07
N LEU A 455 20.07 2.36 -10.55
CA LEU A 455 18.93 3.17 -10.96
C LEU A 455 18.18 2.56 -12.16
N GLU A 456 18.89 2.00 -13.13
CA GLU A 456 18.31 1.31 -14.30
C GLU A 456 17.57 0.03 -13.90
N ASP A 457 18.16 -0.77 -13.00
CA ASP A 457 17.55 -2.00 -12.49
C ASP A 457 16.24 -1.72 -11.75
N VAL A 458 16.25 -0.74 -10.82
CA VAL A 458 15.03 -0.33 -10.11
C VAL A 458 14.01 0.29 -11.07
N ALA A 459 14.46 1.07 -12.08
CA ALA A 459 13.55 1.61 -13.09
C ALA A 459 12.90 0.49 -13.93
N ASP A 460 13.60 -0.63 -14.18
CA ASP A 460 13.00 -1.77 -14.89
C ASP A 460 11.93 -2.47 -14.06
N ASN A 461 12.07 -2.51 -12.73
CA ASN A 461 11.04 -3.05 -11.85
C ASN A 461 9.70 -2.28 -11.90
N LEU A 462 9.72 -1.01 -12.31
CA LEU A 462 8.51 -0.19 -12.45
C LEU A 462 8.04 -0.10 -13.91
N PHE A 463 9.01 0.01 -14.82
CA PHE A 463 8.76 0.44 -16.20
C PHE A 463 9.06 -0.64 -17.23
N ASN A 464 9.12 -1.91 -16.82
CA ASN A 464 9.18 -3.01 -17.77
C ASN A 464 7.84 -3.09 -18.54
N PRO A 465 7.84 -3.13 -19.89
CA PRO A 465 6.61 -3.22 -20.68
C PRO A 465 5.85 -4.53 -20.46
N ASP A 466 6.51 -5.57 -19.96
CA ASP A 466 5.87 -6.80 -19.51
C ASP A 466 5.62 -6.75 -17.99
N PRO A 467 4.35 -6.67 -17.53
CA PRO A 467 4.03 -6.60 -16.11
C PRO A 467 4.58 -7.75 -15.26
N TYR A 468 4.83 -8.92 -15.85
CA TYR A 468 5.40 -10.06 -15.12
C TYR A 468 6.87 -9.86 -14.73
N TYR A 469 7.53 -8.81 -15.18
CA TYR A 469 8.85 -8.39 -14.72
C TYR A 469 8.80 -7.16 -13.81
N GLN A 470 7.63 -6.59 -13.57
CA GLN A 470 7.45 -5.49 -12.62
C GLN A 470 7.39 -6.05 -11.19
N GLN A 471 8.52 -6.00 -10.49
CA GLN A 471 8.61 -6.50 -9.12
C GLN A 471 7.93 -5.58 -8.09
N GLY A 472 7.42 -4.42 -8.52
CA GLY A 472 6.76 -3.44 -7.68
C GLY A 472 7.75 -2.61 -6.83
N GLY A 473 7.21 -1.88 -5.85
CA GLY A 473 7.92 -0.77 -5.23
C GLY A 473 7.80 0.49 -6.09
N ASP A 474 8.25 1.61 -5.55
CA ASP A 474 8.48 2.84 -6.31
C ASP A 474 9.97 2.94 -6.67
N MET A 475 10.34 3.97 -7.44
CA MET A 475 11.74 4.25 -7.73
C MET A 475 12.52 4.43 -6.42
N VAL A 476 13.78 3.97 -6.36
CA VAL A 476 14.66 4.28 -5.24
C VAL A 476 14.65 5.79 -5.00
N ARG A 477 14.52 6.21 -3.76
CA ARG A 477 14.53 7.61 -3.37
C ARG A 477 15.96 8.10 -3.35
N VAL A 478 16.24 9.18 -4.05
CA VAL A 478 17.60 9.65 -4.28
C VAL A 478 17.84 10.99 -3.60
N GLY A 479 18.89 11.08 -2.79
CA GLY A 479 19.42 12.32 -2.24
C GLY A 479 20.74 12.72 -2.92
N GLY A 480 20.97 14.03 -3.14
CA GLY A 480 22.22 14.56 -3.65
C GLY A 480 22.42 14.48 -5.17
N LEU A 481 21.87 13.49 -5.83
CA LEU A 481 22.07 13.20 -7.26
C LEU A 481 20.87 13.64 -8.09
N ALA A 482 21.05 14.55 -9.03
CA ALA A 482 20.06 14.88 -10.06
C ALA A 482 20.24 13.94 -11.27
N TYR A 483 19.15 13.59 -11.94
CA TYR A 483 19.16 12.71 -13.12
C TYR A 483 17.92 12.92 -14.01
N THR A 484 17.99 12.40 -15.21
CA THR A 484 16.88 12.31 -16.16
C THR A 484 16.36 10.88 -16.20
N CYS A 485 15.03 10.70 -16.29
CA CYS A 485 14.42 9.40 -16.45
C CYS A 485 13.44 9.41 -17.63
N ASP A 486 13.61 8.44 -18.54
CA ASP A 486 12.68 8.11 -19.63
C ASP A 486 12.03 6.76 -19.32
N PRO A 487 10.81 6.72 -18.73
CA PRO A 487 10.15 5.46 -18.37
C PRO A 487 9.87 4.54 -19.57
N ALA A 488 9.70 5.09 -20.77
CA ALA A 488 9.37 4.33 -21.97
C ALA A 488 10.61 3.75 -22.68
N ALA A 489 11.81 4.19 -22.31
CA ALA A 489 13.04 3.68 -22.90
C ALA A 489 13.31 2.21 -22.48
N ALA A 490 14.14 1.53 -23.27
CA ALA A 490 14.61 0.19 -22.91
C ALA A 490 15.52 0.25 -21.67
N MET A 491 15.58 -0.83 -20.90
CA MET A 491 16.52 -0.99 -19.77
C MET A 491 17.95 -0.64 -20.19
N GLY A 492 18.67 0.07 -19.36
CA GLY A 492 20.01 0.61 -19.61
C GLY A 492 20.02 1.98 -20.32
N ARG A 493 18.86 2.48 -20.75
CA ARG A 493 18.69 3.78 -21.43
C ARG A 493 17.63 4.67 -20.77
N ARG A 494 17.09 4.25 -19.62
CA ARG A 494 16.07 5.04 -18.88
C ARG A 494 16.69 6.15 -18.06
N ILE A 495 17.92 5.94 -17.58
CA ILE A 495 18.61 6.89 -16.67
C ILE A 495 19.75 7.58 -17.42
N ASP A 496 19.70 8.91 -17.45
CA ASP A 496 20.70 9.73 -18.13
C ASP A 496 20.96 11.06 -17.36
N ASP A 497 21.94 11.83 -17.83
CA ASP A 497 22.33 13.15 -17.32
C ASP A 497 22.44 13.22 -15.79
N MET A 498 23.10 12.19 -15.21
CA MET A 498 23.34 12.14 -13.77
C MET A 498 24.34 13.20 -13.32
N ARG A 499 23.97 14.03 -12.32
CA ARG A 499 24.76 15.18 -11.85
C ARG A 499 24.80 15.23 -10.33
N LEU A 500 26.00 15.41 -9.79
CA LEU A 500 26.24 15.69 -8.38
C LEU A 500 26.75 17.13 -8.23
N GLY A 501 26.04 17.98 -7.47
CA GLY A 501 26.38 19.39 -7.35
C GLY A 501 26.43 20.14 -8.69
N GLY A 502 25.59 19.75 -9.67
CA GLY A 502 25.52 20.31 -11.02
C GLY A 502 26.60 19.79 -11.99
N ARG A 503 27.56 18.98 -11.54
CA ARG A 503 28.61 18.39 -12.38
C ARG A 503 28.20 16.97 -12.79
N PRO A 504 28.42 16.56 -14.07
CA PRO A 504 28.23 15.17 -14.46
C PRO A 504 29.01 14.22 -13.56
N ILE A 505 28.41 13.08 -13.18
CA ILE A 505 29.16 12.06 -12.46
C ILE A 505 30.08 11.31 -13.41
N ASP A 506 31.25 10.93 -12.89
CA ASP A 506 32.24 10.14 -13.60
C ASP A 506 31.96 8.66 -13.37
N ALA A 507 31.92 7.87 -14.46
CA ALA A 507 31.60 6.46 -14.41
C ALA A 507 32.56 5.66 -13.52
N ASP A 508 33.86 6.00 -13.53
CA ASP A 508 34.91 5.27 -12.83
C ASP A 508 35.19 5.82 -11.42
N ARG A 509 34.79 7.06 -11.15
CA ARG A 509 34.98 7.67 -9.82
C ARG A 509 34.06 7.02 -8.81
N LYS A 510 34.61 6.75 -7.61
CA LYS A 510 33.85 6.31 -6.45
C LYS A 510 33.23 7.49 -5.70
N TYR A 511 31.99 7.29 -5.29
CA TYR A 511 31.19 8.22 -4.50
C TYR A 511 30.76 7.53 -3.22
N LYS A 512 30.72 8.27 -2.09
CA LYS A 512 30.15 7.77 -0.84
C LYS A 512 28.63 7.78 -0.94
N VAL A 513 28.03 6.60 -0.91
CA VAL A 513 26.58 6.40 -1.00
C VAL A 513 26.04 5.85 0.32
N ALA A 514 25.19 6.63 0.99
CA ALA A 514 24.44 6.18 2.15
C ALA A 514 23.16 5.46 1.71
N GLY A 515 22.80 4.39 2.41
CA GLY A 515 21.57 3.64 2.16
C GLY A 515 21.01 3.05 3.44
N TRP A 516 19.94 2.27 3.31
CA TRP A 516 19.38 1.48 4.40
C TRP A 516 18.50 0.34 3.86
N ALA A 517 18.07 -0.56 4.76
CA ALA A 517 17.32 -1.77 4.40
C ALA A 517 18.08 -2.67 3.41
N PRO A 518 19.33 -3.07 3.70
CA PRO A 518 20.12 -3.87 2.80
C PRO A 518 19.53 -5.26 2.63
N VAL A 519 19.39 -5.71 1.38
CA VAL A 519 18.98 -7.08 1.06
C VAL A 519 20.14 -8.07 1.30
N ALA A 520 21.39 -7.63 1.12
CA ALA A 520 22.58 -8.44 1.34
C ALA A 520 22.84 -8.67 2.85
N GLU A 521 23.06 -9.92 3.23
CA GLU A 521 23.24 -10.31 4.64
C GLU A 521 24.52 -9.73 5.26
N GLU A 522 25.58 -9.59 4.48
CA GLU A 522 26.86 -9.03 4.90
C GLU A 522 26.74 -7.62 5.44
N ALA A 523 25.88 -6.81 4.85
CA ALA A 523 25.67 -5.44 5.27
C ALA A 523 25.09 -5.34 6.71
N ARG A 524 24.33 -6.33 7.15
CA ARG A 524 23.79 -6.43 8.52
C ARG A 524 24.87 -6.72 9.56
N ARG A 525 25.93 -7.44 9.16
CA ARG A 525 27.00 -7.89 10.04
C ARG A 525 28.16 -6.89 10.17
N ALA A 526 28.09 -5.76 9.45
CA ALA A 526 29.12 -4.73 9.53
C ALA A 526 29.20 -4.15 10.97
N PRO A 527 30.40 -3.89 11.50
CA PRO A 527 30.56 -3.36 12.86
C PRO A 527 29.95 -1.95 12.95
N ASN A 528 29.28 -1.64 14.07
CA ASN A 528 28.67 -0.34 14.39
C ASN A 528 27.49 0.09 13.49
N VAL A 529 26.85 -0.85 12.82
CA VAL A 529 25.66 -0.57 12.02
C VAL A 529 24.50 -0.16 12.93
N LYS A 530 23.90 1.01 12.66
CA LYS A 530 22.73 1.53 13.35
C LYS A 530 21.48 1.39 12.47
N PRO A 531 20.29 1.24 13.08
CA PRO A 531 19.06 1.34 12.33
C PRO A 531 18.86 2.75 11.75
N VAL A 532 18.18 2.84 10.60
CA VAL A 532 17.95 4.11 9.91
C VAL A 532 17.23 5.15 10.77
N TRP A 533 16.32 4.72 11.65
CA TRP A 533 15.60 5.64 12.55
C TRP A 533 16.50 6.33 13.56
N ASP A 534 17.64 5.75 13.96
CA ASP A 534 18.59 6.43 14.86
C ASP A 534 19.26 7.62 14.14
N HIS A 535 19.57 7.47 12.85
CA HIS A 535 20.10 8.55 12.01
C HIS A 535 19.07 9.66 11.81
N VAL A 536 17.83 9.28 11.41
CA VAL A 536 16.76 10.24 11.14
C VAL A 536 16.33 10.96 12.41
N GLU A 537 16.23 10.26 13.55
CA GLU A 537 15.89 10.87 14.85
C GLU A 537 16.96 11.88 15.29
N ALA A 538 18.24 11.49 15.24
CA ALA A 538 19.35 12.38 15.60
C ALA A 538 19.35 13.63 14.73
N TRP A 539 19.12 13.46 13.42
CA TRP A 539 19.05 14.56 12.48
C TRP A 539 17.86 15.49 12.77
N LEU A 540 16.64 14.95 12.96
CA LEU A 540 15.44 15.73 13.27
C LEU A 540 15.62 16.57 14.54
N LYS A 541 16.18 15.99 15.60
CA LYS A 541 16.48 16.70 16.85
C LYS A 541 17.53 17.80 16.67
N GLY A 542 18.47 17.61 15.73
CA GLY A 542 19.50 18.58 15.37
C GLY A 542 19.00 19.80 14.59
N GLN A 543 17.77 19.79 14.04
CA GLN A 543 17.21 20.86 13.23
C GLN A 543 16.65 22.07 14.03
N GLY A 544 16.96 22.19 15.31
CA GLY A 544 16.49 23.32 16.13
C GLY A 544 14.99 23.34 16.41
N GLY A 545 14.33 22.17 16.39
CA GLY A 545 12.93 21.99 16.72
C GLY A 545 11.94 22.22 15.57
N ARG A 546 12.43 22.63 14.39
CA ARG A 546 11.61 22.78 13.18
C ARG A 546 12.31 22.14 11.99
N VAL A 547 11.51 21.56 11.09
CA VAL A 547 12.00 20.93 9.87
C VAL A 547 11.15 21.35 8.68
N ALA A 548 11.82 21.76 7.61
CA ALA A 548 11.18 22.01 6.33
C ALA A 548 11.78 21.07 5.29
N PRO A 549 10.96 20.45 4.43
CA PRO A 549 11.52 19.76 3.29
C PRO A 549 12.28 20.79 2.43
N ARG A 550 13.55 20.49 2.20
CA ARG A 550 14.35 21.20 1.21
C ARG A 550 13.79 20.91 -0.18
N ARG A 551 14.42 21.37 -1.22
CA ARG A 551 14.02 21.04 -2.59
C ARG A 551 13.91 19.50 -2.72
N ILE A 552 12.71 19.00 -3.02
CA ILE A 552 12.49 17.58 -3.26
C ILE A 552 13.25 17.17 -4.52
N ASN A 553 14.08 16.14 -4.40
CA ASN A 553 14.91 15.64 -5.49
C ASN A 553 14.10 14.69 -6.39
N THR A 554 13.43 15.25 -7.38
CA THR A 554 12.72 14.49 -8.42
C THR A 554 13.53 14.50 -9.71
N PRO A 555 13.53 13.38 -10.49
CA PRO A 555 14.19 13.36 -11.78
C PRO A 555 13.47 14.28 -12.79
N ARG A 556 14.22 14.74 -13.80
CA ARG A 556 13.62 15.30 -15.00
C ARG A 556 13.06 14.17 -15.85
N LEU A 557 11.74 14.15 -16.07
CA LEU A 557 11.11 13.11 -16.89
C LEU A 557 11.14 13.47 -18.37
N VAL A 558 11.33 12.45 -19.20
CA VAL A 558 11.28 12.52 -20.67
C VAL A 558 10.10 11.71 -21.16
N GLY A 559 9.42 12.20 -22.21
CA GLY A 559 8.32 11.46 -22.83
C GLY A 559 7.03 11.34 -22.00
N VAL A 560 6.99 11.93 -20.82
CA VAL A 560 5.81 11.92 -19.95
C VAL A 560 4.99 13.17 -20.20
N GLN A 561 3.82 13.02 -20.82
CA GLN A 561 2.89 14.13 -21.08
C GLN A 561 1.58 13.90 -20.33
N GLY A 562 0.97 14.99 -19.87
CA GLY A 562 -0.38 15.00 -19.32
C GLY A 562 -0.53 14.38 -17.93
N ASN A 563 0.56 14.17 -17.18
CA ASN A 563 0.49 13.79 -15.77
C ASN A 563 0.52 15.06 -14.90
N PRO A 564 -0.62 15.48 -14.30
CA PRO A 564 -0.72 16.76 -13.58
C PRO A 564 0.16 16.81 -12.32
N GLY A 565 0.56 15.65 -11.77
CA GLY A 565 1.47 15.59 -10.63
C GLY A 565 2.93 15.89 -10.96
N MET A 566 3.26 16.07 -12.24
CA MET A 566 4.61 16.39 -12.73
C MET A 566 4.81 17.86 -13.09
N VAL A 567 3.78 18.67 -12.97
CA VAL A 567 3.91 20.12 -13.13
C VAL A 567 4.59 20.65 -11.88
N ALA A 568 5.84 21.04 -12.02
CA ALA A 568 6.65 21.64 -10.96
C ALA A 568 6.14 23.04 -10.59
#